data_9ecb969879425219b1942a12a2d062a7
#
_entry.id   9ecb969879425219b1942a12a2d062a7
#
_cell.length_a   1.000
_cell.length_b   1.000
_cell.length_c   1.000
_cell.angle_alpha   90.00
_cell.angle_beta   90.00
_cell.angle_gamma   90.00
#
_symmetry.space_group_name_H-M   'P 1'
#
loop_
_entity.id
_entity.type
_entity.pdbx_description
1 polymer ?
#
loop_
_entity_poly.entity_id
_entity_poly.type
_entity_poly.pdbx_seq_one_letter_code
_entity_poly.pdbx_strand_id
1 'polypeptide(L)'
;MCHSALQERYVNFYTDFAFKKLFGTEANKDLLISFLNSLFDGTEVIKSLNYLNVEHLGHNAAERKAVFDVYCENEKGEKFLIEMQKAEQEYFKDRSIFYSTFPVQEQAPQGRWNFKLNKVYTIGILNFCIDEGNADYMRREVKLMDTHTKEVFYDKLTYIYLEMPKFRKTEQELVTDFDKWLYAIKNLATLMERPAALQDAIFQRFFEQAEIAKFNSNDLRSYRESQKDFWDMCAVTETAEKKGRAEGLAEGMEKGRAEGKAELIKTMHANGMTAEAIAAAIGFDLAEVEEILNQQALS
;
A
#
# COMPACT_ATOMS: atom_id res chain seq x y z
N MET A 1 -3.01 16.43 1.96
CA MET A 1 -2.69 17.86 2.17
C MET A 1 -1.33 18.12 1.55
N CYS A 2 -1.29 18.83 0.41
CA CYS A 2 -0.04 19.32 -0.16
C CYS A 2 0.55 20.33 0.82
N HIS A 3 1.64 19.98 1.49
CA HIS A 3 2.36 20.92 2.33
C HIS A 3 3.09 21.95 1.44
N SER A 4 2.83 23.23 1.75
CA SER A 4 3.60 24.36 1.25
C SER A 4 5.09 24.11 1.51
N ALA A 5 5.96 24.64 0.64
CA ALA A 5 7.41 24.56 0.66
C ALA A 5 8.03 25.05 1.99
N LEU A 6 7.84 24.32 3.06
CA LEU A 6 8.75 24.32 4.20
C LEU A 6 10.03 23.65 3.70
N GLN A 7 11.17 24.26 4.01
CA GLN A 7 12.48 23.76 3.63
C GLN A 7 12.67 22.38 4.30
N GLU A 8 12.39 21.29 3.52
CA GLU A 8 12.53 19.92 4.02
C GLU A 8 13.99 19.69 4.42
N ARG A 9 14.21 19.19 5.64
CA ARG A 9 15.54 18.81 6.10
C ARG A 9 15.91 17.42 5.60
N TYR A 10 14.98 16.49 5.65
CA TYR A 10 15.16 15.11 5.27
C TYR A 10 14.30 14.75 4.05
N VAL A 11 14.75 13.74 3.33
CA VAL A 11 14.04 13.25 2.15
C VAL A 11 12.67 12.65 2.51
N ASN A 12 11.75 12.70 1.56
CA ASN A 12 10.54 11.90 1.65
C ASN A 12 10.85 10.45 1.28
N PHE A 13 10.73 9.55 2.26
CA PHE A 13 11.01 8.11 2.09
C PHE A 13 10.19 7.45 0.97
N TYR A 14 8.98 7.95 0.72
CA TYR A 14 8.11 7.42 -0.34
C TYR A 14 8.47 7.88 -1.75
N THR A 15 9.60 8.52 -1.95
CA THR A 15 10.17 8.77 -3.27
C THR A 15 11.07 7.60 -3.68
N ASP A 16 11.05 7.24 -4.97
CA ASP A 16 11.87 6.14 -5.50
C ASP A 16 13.36 6.33 -5.19
N PHE A 17 13.85 7.56 -5.36
CA PHE A 17 15.24 7.90 -5.05
C PHE A 17 15.58 7.67 -3.57
N ALA A 18 14.75 8.18 -2.64
CA ALA A 18 15.06 8.07 -1.21
C ALA A 18 15.01 6.62 -0.74
N PHE A 19 14.01 5.85 -1.17
CA PHE A 19 13.91 4.44 -0.85
C PHE A 19 15.13 3.66 -1.33
N LYS A 20 15.51 3.81 -2.60
CA LYS A 20 16.69 3.14 -3.17
C LYS A 20 17.99 3.61 -2.54
N LYS A 21 18.14 4.90 -2.24
CA LYS A 21 19.32 5.42 -1.57
C LYS A 21 19.48 4.85 -0.17
N LEU A 22 18.42 4.80 0.62
CA LEU A 22 18.45 4.37 2.01
C LEU A 22 18.47 2.85 2.18
N PHE A 23 17.79 2.10 1.32
CA PHE A 23 17.64 0.65 1.44
C PHE A 23 18.24 -0.17 0.28
N GLY A 24 18.55 0.44 -0.85
CA GLY A 24 18.98 -0.25 -2.06
C GLY A 24 20.48 -0.12 -2.41
N THR A 25 21.31 0.42 -1.51
CA THR A 25 22.75 0.63 -1.78
C THR A 25 23.66 -0.19 -0.87
N GLU A 26 24.79 -0.67 -1.40
CA GLU A 26 25.82 -1.37 -0.60
C GLU A 26 26.29 -0.53 0.59
N ALA A 27 26.40 0.79 0.42
CA ALA A 27 26.86 1.70 1.47
C ALA A 27 25.90 1.77 2.66
N ASN A 28 24.62 1.51 2.46
CA ASN A 28 23.56 1.62 3.47
C ASN A 28 22.89 0.27 3.77
N LYS A 29 23.55 -0.84 3.43
CA LYS A 29 23.06 -2.21 3.64
C LYS A 29 22.70 -2.49 5.10
N ASP A 30 23.42 -1.93 6.03
CA ASP A 30 23.18 -2.03 7.46
C ASP A 30 21.83 -1.47 7.89
N LEU A 31 21.34 -0.41 7.22
CA LEU A 31 20.01 0.15 7.46
C LEU A 31 18.92 -0.86 7.09
N LEU A 32 19.04 -1.49 5.92
CA LEU A 32 18.10 -2.52 5.49
C LEU A 32 18.14 -3.76 6.39
N ILE A 33 19.33 -4.23 6.78
CA ILE A 33 19.49 -5.37 7.70
C ILE A 33 18.81 -5.06 9.04
N SER A 34 19.03 -3.88 9.59
CA SER A 34 18.41 -3.46 10.85
C SER A 34 16.88 -3.39 10.75
N PHE A 35 16.35 -2.82 9.67
CA PHE A 35 14.92 -2.78 9.41
C PHE A 35 14.32 -4.20 9.33
N LEU A 36 14.92 -5.09 8.53
CA LEU A 36 14.44 -6.45 8.37
C LEU A 36 14.51 -7.25 9.68
N ASN A 37 15.60 -7.14 10.44
CA ASN A 37 15.72 -7.79 11.73
C ASN A 37 14.66 -7.29 12.73
N SER A 38 14.33 -6.01 12.72
CA SER A 38 13.24 -5.46 13.53
C SER A 38 11.86 -5.95 13.08
N LEU A 39 11.67 -6.11 11.77
CA LEU A 39 10.43 -6.65 11.19
C LEU A 39 10.20 -8.12 11.58
N PHE A 40 11.25 -8.94 11.59
CA PHE A 40 11.16 -10.36 11.89
C PHE A 40 11.16 -10.68 13.40
N ASP A 41 11.51 -9.73 14.24
CA ASP A 41 11.47 -9.83 15.71
C ASP A 41 12.08 -11.14 16.23
N GLY A 42 13.28 -11.48 15.76
CA GLY A 42 14.02 -12.69 16.16
C GLY A 42 13.57 -14.00 15.52
N THR A 43 12.47 -14.04 14.77
CA THR A 43 12.05 -15.26 14.06
C THR A 43 12.99 -15.60 12.90
N GLU A 44 13.55 -14.57 12.26
CA GLU A 44 14.66 -14.66 11.31
C GLU A 44 15.74 -13.66 11.74
N VAL A 45 16.99 -14.07 11.67
CA VAL A 45 18.15 -13.20 11.95
C VAL A 45 18.99 -13.11 10.69
N ILE A 46 19.09 -11.93 10.14
CA ILE A 46 19.85 -11.59 8.94
C ILE A 46 21.17 -10.96 9.37
N LYS A 47 22.30 -11.58 9.00
CA LYS A 47 23.65 -11.10 9.31
C LYS A 47 24.27 -10.34 8.15
N SER A 48 23.96 -10.75 6.94
CA SER A 48 24.44 -10.13 5.72
C SER A 48 23.40 -10.19 4.61
N LEU A 49 23.50 -9.27 3.65
CA LEU A 49 22.70 -9.24 2.44
C LEU A 49 23.59 -9.06 1.22
N ASN A 50 23.23 -9.68 0.13
CA ASN A 50 23.77 -9.41 -1.19
C ASN A 50 22.65 -8.88 -2.09
N TYR A 51 22.83 -7.68 -2.66
CA TYR A 51 21.88 -7.15 -3.62
C TYR A 51 21.96 -7.95 -4.92
N LEU A 52 20.81 -8.24 -5.48
CA LEU A 52 20.65 -8.96 -6.73
C LEU A 52 20.16 -8.01 -7.83
N ASN A 53 20.15 -8.49 -9.09
CA ASN A 53 19.63 -7.67 -10.18
C ASN A 53 18.13 -7.44 -9.99
N VAL A 54 17.72 -6.18 -9.94
CA VAL A 54 16.31 -5.76 -9.80
C VAL A 54 15.53 -5.85 -11.11
N GLU A 55 16.22 -5.97 -12.25
CA GLU A 55 15.59 -6.13 -13.56
C GLU A 55 15.63 -7.60 -13.99
N HIS A 56 14.50 -8.27 -13.88
CA HIS A 56 14.31 -9.57 -14.48
C HIS A 56 13.79 -9.40 -15.91
N LEU A 57 14.70 -9.60 -16.85
CA LEU A 57 14.34 -9.74 -18.26
C LEU A 57 13.76 -11.16 -18.42
N GLY A 58 12.53 -11.24 -18.91
CA GLY A 58 11.99 -12.52 -19.37
C GLY A 58 12.98 -13.19 -20.35
N HIS A 59 12.98 -14.51 -20.39
CA HIS A 59 13.88 -15.27 -21.25
C HIS A 59 13.73 -14.92 -22.75
N ASN A 60 12.65 -14.22 -23.13
CA ASN A 60 12.37 -13.72 -24.48
C ASN A 60 11.95 -12.25 -24.45
N ALA A 61 12.23 -11.50 -25.53
CA ALA A 61 11.86 -10.08 -25.67
C ALA A 61 10.35 -9.78 -25.54
N ALA A 62 9.50 -10.82 -25.60
CA ALA A 62 8.05 -10.72 -25.43
C ALA A 62 7.57 -10.88 -23.97
N GLU A 63 8.44 -11.32 -23.05
CA GLU A 63 8.10 -11.49 -21.65
C GLU A 63 8.15 -10.15 -20.91
N ARG A 64 7.22 -9.96 -19.97
CA ARG A 64 7.17 -8.74 -19.16
C ARG A 64 8.39 -8.69 -18.23
N LYS A 65 9.08 -7.55 -18.23
CA LYS A 65 10.11 -7.25 -17.22
C LYS A 65 9.45 -7.10 -15.86
N ALA A 66 9.99 -7.77 -14.85
CA ALA A 66 9.75 -7.42 -13.46
C ALA A 66 10.87 -6.45 -13.02
N VAL A 67 10.48 -5.32 -12.48
CA VAL A 67 11.41 -4.35 -11.88
C VAL A 67 11.05 -4.25 -10.41
N PHE A 68 12.00 -4.58 -9.55
CA PHE A 68 11.87 -4.51 -8.10
C PHE A 68 12.57 -3.26 -7.58
N ASP A 69 12.05 -2.68 -6.51
CA ASP A 69 12.72 -1.55 -5.88
C ASP A 69 14.02 -2.01 -5.20
N VAL A 70 13.93 -3.07 -4.38
CA VAL A 70 15.09 -3.74 -3.76
C VAL A 70 14.92 -5.24 -3.83
N TYR A 71 15.93 -5.94 -4.35
CA TYR A 71 15.99 -7.39 -4.39
C TYR A 71 17.32 -7.86 -3.81
N CYS A 72 17.27 -8.73 -2.79
CA CYS A 72 18.47 -9.20 -2.12
C CYS A 72 18.33 -10.62 -1.58
N GLU A 73 19.47 -11.18 -1.20
CA GLU A 73 19.60 -12.52 -0.65
C GLU A 73 20.43 -12.46 0.63
N ASN A 74 20.04 -13.21 1.67
CA ASN A 74 20.84 -13.32 2.88
C ASN A 74 21.86 -14.47 2.81
N GLU A 75 22.65 -14.65 3.88
CA GLU A 75 23.66 -15.72 4.00
C GLU A 75 23.12 -17.15 3.94
N LYS A 76 21.80 -17.33 4.10
CA LYS A 76 21.12 -18.63 4.01
C LYS A 76 20.56 -18.91 2.62
N GLY A 77 20.70 -17.96 1.68
CA GLY A 77 20.10 -18.04 0.33
C GLY A 77 18.61 -17.73 0.30
N GLU A 78 18.07 -17.14 1.37
CA GLU A 78 16.69 -16.67 1.41
C GLU A 78 16.55 -15.35 0.65
N LYS A 79 15.50 -15.22 -0.14
CA LYS A 79 15.27 -14.09 -1.06
C LYS A 79 14.31 -13.08 -0.45
N PHE A 80 14.62 -11.79 -0.64
CA PHE A 80 13.81 -10.68 -0.16
C PHE A 80 13.51 -9.73 -1.32
N LEU A 81 12.23 -9.58 -1.63
CA LEU A 81 11.70 -8.54 -2.49
C LEU A 81 11.12 -7.47 -1.60
N ILE A 82 11.66 -6.26 -1.64
CA ILE A 82 11.14 -5.15 -0.84
C ILE A 82 10.69 -4.06 -1.80
N GLU A 83 9.42 -3.69 -1.69
CA GLU A 83 8.77 -2.71 -2.52
C GLU A 83 8.13 -1.60 -1.69
N MET A 84 8.25 -0.38 -2.15
CA MET A 84 7.57 0.77 -1.60
C MET A 84 6.46 1.22 -2.54
N GLN A 85 5.21 1.10 -2.09
CA GLN A 85 4.05 1.42 -2.90
C GLN A 85 3.41 2.74 -2.44
N LYS A 86 3.39 3.71 -3.35
CA LYS A 86 2.95 5.09 -3.07
C LYS A 86 1.43 5.21 -3.03
N ALA A 87 0.74 4.48 -3.90
CA ALA A 87 -0.72 4.50 -4.03
C ALA A 87 -1.23 3.09 -4.34
N GLU A 88 -2.48 2.85 -3.99
CA GLU A 88 -3.18 1.63 -4.33
C GLU A 88 -3.31 1.49 -5.85
N GLN A 89 -3.12 0.27 -6.34
CA GLN A 89 -3.33 -0.12 -7.73
C GLN A 89 -4.35 -1.25 -7.76
N GLU A 90 -5.26 -1.22 -8.72
CA GLU A 90 -6.39 -2.14 -8.85
C GLU A 90 -5.99 -3.62 -8.68
N TYR A 91 -4.87 -4.03 -9.26
CA TYR A 91 -4.37 -5.42 -9.21
C TYR A 91 -3.10 -5.56 -8.36
N PHE A 92 -3.01 -4.83 -7.24
CA PHE A 92 -1.83 -4.87 -6.38
C PHE A 92 -1.51 -6.28 -5.86
N LYS A 93 -2.53 -7.03 -5.42
CA LYS A 93 -2.35 -8.40 -4.91
C LYS A 93 -1.84 -9.34 -6.00
N ASP A 94 -2.44 -9.28 -7.19
CA ASP A 94 -2.05 -10.11 -8.35
C ASP A 94 -0.61 -9.80 -8.77
N ARG A 95 -0.25 -8.51 -8.84
CA ARG A 95 1.12 -8.08 -9.15
C ARG A 95 2.14 -8.56 -8.13
N SER A 96 1.81 -8.49 -6.85
CA SER A 96 2.67 -8.95 -5.77
C SER A 96 2.94 -10.46 -5.86
N ILE A 97 1.89 -11.26 -6.14
CA ILE A 97 2.01 -12.69 -6.38
C ILE A 97 2.84 -12.96 -7.63
N PHE A 98 2.54 -12.29 -8.74
CA PHE A 98 3.30 -12.45 -9.99
C PHE A 98 4.80 -12.17 -9.80
N TYR A 99 5.16 -11.10 -9.11
CA TYR A 99 6.54 -10.74 -8.85
C TYR A 99 7.26 -11.77 -7.97
N SER A 100 6.59 -12.36 -7.00
CA SER A 100 7.18 -13.39 -6.14
C SER A 100 7.54 -14.68 -6.89
N THR A 101 6.99 -14.90 -8.09
CA THR A 101 7.32 -16.09 -8.90
C THR A 101 8.73 -16.05 -9.47
N PHE A 102 9.31 -14.87 -9.72
CA PHE A 102 10.65 -14.73 -10.29
C PHE A 102 11.73 -15.31 -9.37
N PRO A 103 11.84 -14.90 -8.09
CA PRO A 103 12.81 -15.51 -7.18
C PRO A 103 12.55 -16.97 -6.88
N VAL A 104 11.34 -17.49 -7.08
CA VAL A 104 11.07 -18.94 -7.01
C VAL A 104 11.65 -19.64 -8.23
N GLN A 105 11.41 -19.12 -9.43
CA GLN A 105 11.90 -19.70 -10.69
C GLN A 105 13.43 -19.65 -10.78
N GLU A 106 14.06 -18.58 -10.35
CA GLU A 106 15.53 -18.43 -10.34
C GLU A 106 16.26 -19.47 -9.51
N GLN A 107 15.60 -20.08 -8.53
CA GLN A 107 16.19 -21.13 -7.71
C GLN A 107 16.30 -22.47 -8.45
N ALA A 108 15.68 -22.61 -9.62
CA ALA A 108 15.77 -23.83 -10.42
C ALA A 108 17.10 -23.90 -11.18
N PRO A 109 18.03 -24.80 -10.81
CA PRO A 109 19.29 -24.98 -11.54
C PRO A 109 19.01 -25.67 -12.88
N GLN A 110 19.96 -25.56 -13.80
CA GLN A 110 19.93 -26.36 -15.04
C GLN A 110 20.18 -27.84 -14.72
N GLY A 111 19.35 -28.73 -15.24
CA GLY A 111 19.51 -30.19 -15.10
C GLY A 111 18.63 -30.79 -13.98
N ARG A 112 19.12 -31.88 -13.36
CA ARG A 112 18.36 -32.59 -12.31
C ARG A 112 18.33 -31.78 -11.02
N TRP A 113 17.15 -31.60 -10.46
CA TRP A 113 16.93 -30.87 -9.22
C TRP A 113 15.94 -31.62 -8.31
N ASN A 114 16.11 -31.50 -7.01
CA ASN A 114 15.24 -32.10 -6.01
C ASN A 114 14.07 -31.18 -5.59
N PHE A 115 13.87 -30.06 -6.27
CA PHE A 115 12.82 -29.05 -6.01
C PHE A 115 12.89 -28.40 -4.61
N LYS A 116 14.05 -28.44 -3.95
CA LYS A 116 14.24 -27.74 -2.69
C LYS A 116 14.33 -26.23 -2.94
N LEU A 117 13.36 -25.46 -2.38
CA LEU A 117 13.35 -24.02 -2.40
C LEU A 117 13.85 -23.43 -1.07
N ASN A 118 14.54 -22.32 -1.15
CA ASN A 118 14.76 -21.41 -0.02
C ASN A 118 13.57 -20.49 0.15
N LYS A 119 13.47 -19.84 1.31
CA LYS A 119 12.38 -18.90 1.59
C LYS A 119 12.43 -17.69 0.66
N VAL A 120 11.25 -17.22 0.28
CA VAL A 120 11.03 -15.99 -0.48
C VAL A 120 10.09 -15.11 0.33
N TYR A 121 10.55 -13.92 0.67
CA TYR A 121 9.79 -12.90 1.35
C TYR A 121 9.48 -11.76 0.37
N THR A 122 8.20 -11.43 0.23
CA THR A 122 7.76 -10.23 -0.49
C THR A 122 7.25 -9.23 0.55
N ILE A 123 7.97 -8.13 0.70
CA ILE A 123 7.70 -7.12 1.73
C ILE A 123 7.25 -5.84 1.04
N GLY A 124 6.01 -5.43 1.30
CA GLY A 124 5.43 -4.19 0.79
C GLY A 124 5.30 -3.13 1.88
N ILE A 125 5.96 -1.98 1.71
CA ILE A 125 5.75 -0.79 2.53
C ILE A 125 4.72 0.07 1.81
N LEU A 126 3.48 0.08 2.32
CA LEU A 126 2.31 0.62 1.63
C LEU A 126 1.90 1.97 2.21
N ASN A 127 1.83 3.00 1.37
CA ASN A 127 1.27 4.30 1.75
C ASN A 127 -0.28 4.35 1.59
N PHE A 128 -0.92 3.20 1.63
CA PHE A 128 -2.38 3.02 1.56
C PHE A 128 -2.80 1.81 2.42
N CYS A 129 -4.11 1.62 2.61
CA CYS A 129 -4.67 0.46 3.28
C CYS A 129 -5.23 -0.51 2.26
N ILE A 130 -4.93 -1.82 2.38
CA ILE A 130 -5.45 -2.87 1.49
C ILE A 130 -6.95 -3.07 1.68
N ASP A 131 -7.41 -2.91 2.92
CA ASP A 131 -8.82 -2.88 3.30
C ASP A 131 -9.02 -1.99 4.53
N GLU A 132 -10.23 -1.47 4.70
CA GLU A 132 -10.59 -0.60 5.82
C GLU A 132 -11.06 -1.39 7.06
N GLY A 133 -11.19 -2.72 6.96
CA GLY A 133 -11.92 -3.55 7.94
C GLY A 133 -11.29 -3.68 9.33
N ASN A 134 -9.99 -3.44 9.51
CA ASN A 134 -9.33 -3.49 10.81
C ASN A 134 -8.29 -2.36 10.92
N ALA A 135 -8.67 -1.30 11.62
CA ALA A 135 -7.84 -0.10 11.75
C ALA A 135 -6.51 -0.33 12.49
N ASP A 136 -6.43 -1.37 13.33
CA ASP A 136 -5.25 -1.64 14.16
C ASP A 136 -4.31 -2.69 13.53
N TYR A 137 -4.78 -3.38 12.49
CA TYR A 137 -4.00 -4.43 11.83
C TYR A 137 -3.08 -3.84 10.75
N MET A 138 -1.98 -3.24 11.18
CA MET A 138 -1.00 -2.54 10.34
C MET A 138 -0.07 -3.51 9.60
N ARG A 139 0.39 -4.60 10.24
CA ARG A 139 1.28 -5.61 9.66
C ARG A 139 0.47 -6.83 9.23
N ARG A 140 0.35 -7.05 7.95
CA ARG A 140 -0.35 -8.20 7.38
C ARG A 140 0.67 -9.24 6.92
N GLU A 141 0.57 -10.45 7.44
CA GLU A 141 1.39 -11.59 7.02
C GLU A 141 0.52 -12.63 6.32
N VAL A 142 0.90 -12.99 5.09
CA VAL A 142 0.15 -13.91 4.24
C VAL A 142 1.03 -15.08 3.83
N LYS A 143 0.52 -16.30 4.03
CA LYS A 143 1.15 -17.57 3.66
C LYS A 143 0.15 -18.49 2.99
N LEU A 144 0.63 -19.53 2.31
CA LEU A 144 -0.22 -20.60 1.81
C LEU A 144 -0.71 -21.45 2.99
N MET A 145 -2.03 -21.57 3.11
CA MET A 145 -2.66 -22.35 4.17
C MET A 145 -3.66 -23.35 3.63
N ASP A 146 -3.85 -24.45 4.33
CA ASP A 146 -4.97 -25.36 4.11
C ASP A 146 -6.27 -24.70 4.57
N THR A 147 -7.23 -24.54 3.66
CA THR A 147 -8.47 -23.84 3.97
C THR A 147 -9.42 -24.63 4.87
N HIS A 148 -9.21 -25.94 5.00
CA HIS A 148 -9.99 -26.81 5.85
C HIS A 148 -9.44 -26.88 7.29
N THR A 149 -8.13 -27.21 7.43
CA THR A 149 -7.47 -27.32 8.75
C THR A 149 -7.09 -25.96 9.35
N LYS A 150 -7.01 -24.90 8.54
CA LYS A 150 -6.51 -23.57 8.91
C LYS A 150 -5.03 -23.54 9.32
N GLU A 151 -4.29 -24.56 8.96
CA GLU A 151 -2.85 -24.63 9.21
C GLU A 151 -2.05 -24.10 8.03
N VAL A 152 -0.84 -23.59 8.30
CA VAL A 152 0.09 -23.15 7.25
C VAL A 152 0.59 -24.38 6.52
N PHE A 153 0.21 -24.51 5.24
CA PHE A 153 0.64 -25.61 4.38
C PHE A 153 2.08 -25.42 3.88
N TYR A 154 2.48 -24.16 3.60
CA TYR A 154 3.81 -23.85 3.08
C TYR A 154 4.28 -22.49 3.60
N ASP A 155 5.39 -22.48 4.32
CA ASP A 155 5.93 -21.32 5.04
C ASP A 155 7.09 -20.61 4.30
N LYS A 156 7.56 -21.19 3.18
CA LYS A 156 8.71 -20.61 2.44
C LYS A 156 8.33 -19.55 1.43
N LEU A 157 7.05 -19.29 1.22
CA LEU A 157 6.55 -18.17 0.43
C LEU A 157 5.70 -17.31 1.36
N THR A 158 6.24 -16.16 1.75
CA THR A 158 5.62 -15.26 2.72
C THR A 158 5.52 -13.85 2.16
N TYR A 159 4.34 -13.26 2.28
CA TYR A 159 4.11 -11.84 1.96
C TYR A 159 3.88 -11.09 3.25
N ILE A 160 4.56 -9.95 3.40
CA ILE A 160 4.41 -9.06 4.55
C ILE A 160 4.07 -7.67 4.01
N TYR A 161 2.89 -7.17 4.36
CA TYR A 161 2.44 -5.84 3.97
C TYR A 161 2.35 -4.94 5.20
N LEU A 162 3.01 -3.79 5.13
CA LEU A 162 3.01 -2.78 6.16
C LEU A 162 2.12 -1.62 5.71
N GLU A 163 0.90 -1.57 6.22
CA GLU A 163 -0.09 -0.53 5.90
C GLU A 163 0.21 0.73 6.74
N MET A 164 1.13 1.56 6.24
CA MET A 164 1.67 2.70 6.98
C MET A 164 0.64 3.75 7.46
N PRO A 165 -0.50 3.99 6.77
CA PRO A 165 -1.54 4.86 7.30
C PRO A 165 -2.11 4.40 8.65
N LYS A 166 -2.13 3.08 8.91
CA LYS A 166 -2.60 2.48 10.17
C LYS A 166 -1.60 2.60 11.32
N PHE A 167 -0.32 2.89 11.06
CA PHE A 167 0.65 3.18 12.11
C PHE A 167 0.39 4.57 12.69
N ARG A 168 -0.03 4.65 13.96
CA ARG A 168 -0.46 5.89 14.62
C ARG A 168 0.33 6.25 15.87
N LYS A 169 1.35 5.46 16.23
CA LYS A 169 2.15 5.70 17.43
C LYS A 169 2.88 7.04 17.34
N THR A 170 2.82 7.78 18.44
CA THR A 170 3.62 8.99 18.68
C THR A 170 5.04 8.60 19.08
N GLU A 171 5.96 9.59 19.15
CA GLU A 171 7.35 9.35 19.56
C GLU A 171 7.45 8.70 20.95
N GLN A 172 6.57 9.08 21.86
CA GLN A 172 6.55 8.60 23.26
C GLN A 172 6.04 7.16 23.39
N GLU A 173 5.38 6.64 22.38
CA GLU A 173 4.81 5.28 22.35
C GLU A 173 5.69 4.26 21.64
N LEU A 174 6.90 4.67 21.21
CA LEU A 174 7.85 3.79 20.52
C LEU A 174 8.54 2.86 21.53
N VAL A 175 8.21 1.59 21.51
CA VAL A 175 8.75 0.58 22.43
C VAL A 175 9.79 -0.30 21.74
N THR A 176 9.50 -0.79 20.53
CA THR A 176 10.36 -1.72 19.79
C THR A 176 11.17 -1.01 18.72
N ASP A 177 12.25 -1.62 18.27
CA ASP A 177 13.01 -1.11 17.12
C ASP A 177 12.16 -1.08 15.85
N PHE A 178 11.19 -2.00 15.73
CA PHE A 178 10.23 -1.98 14.65
C PHE A 178 9.32 -0.74 14.70
N ASP A 179 8.81 -0.36 15.88
CA ASP A 179 8.07 0.90 16.04
C ASP A 179 8.90 2.10 15.63
N LYS A 180 10.18 2.14 16.04
CA LYS A 180 11.12 3.22 15.70
C LYS A 180 11.33 3.32 14.19
N TRP A 181 11.52 2.18 13.49
CA TRP A 181 11.65 2.15 12.04
C TRP A 181 10.40 2.64 11.33
N LEU A 182 9.22 2.18 11.73
CA LEU A 182 7.95 2.63 11.13
C LEU A 182 7.72 4.13 11.35
N TYR A 183 8.03 4.62 12.55
CA TYR A 183 7.93 6.04 12.86
C TYR A 183 8.89 6.87 11.98
N ALA A 184 10.15 6.44 11.89
CA ALA A 184 11.16 7.11 11.07
C ALA A 184 10.74 7.16 9.60
N ILE A 185 10.33 6.01 9.01
CA ILE A 185 9.88 5.91 7.63
C ILE A 185 8.67 6.83 7.36
N LYS A 186 7.67 6.78 8.25
CA LYS A 186 6.42 7.51 8.06
C LYS A 186 6.60 9.02 8.15
N ASN A 187 7.41 9.48 9.09
CA ASN A 187 7.47 10.90 9.45
C ASN A 187 8.70 11.63 8.90
N LEU A 188 9.64 10.93 8.24
CA LEU A 188 10.95 11.45 7.82
C LEU A 188 10.86 12.83 7.15
N ALA A 189 9.97 12.99 6.19
CA ALA A 189 9.83 14.24 5.41
C ALA A 189 9.33 15.44 6.23
N THR A 190 8.68 15.19 7.37
CA THR A 190 8.10 16.24 8.23
C THR A 190 8.97 16.59 9.42
N LEU A 191 10.00 15.78 9.70
CA LEU A 191 10.90 15.99 10.82
C LEU A 191 11.94 17.07 10.51
N MET A 192 12.11 18.02 11.43
CA MET A 192 13.16 19.05 11.36
C MET A 192 14.37 18.66 12.16
N GLU A 193 14.23 17.74 13.12
CA GLU A 193 15.30 17.22 13.97
C GLU A 193 15.11 15.71 14.16
N ARG A 194 16.20 15.02 14.52
CA ARG A 194 16.12 13.61 14.89
C ARG A 194 15.40 13.47 16.23
N PRO A 195 14.32 12.68 16.33
CA PRO A 195 13.59 12.48 17.57
C PRO A 195 14.44 11.91 18.71
N ALA A 196 14.11 12.26 19.95
CA ALA A 196 14.84 11.78 21.12
C ALA A 196 14.78 10.25 21.28
N ALA A 197 13.70 9.62 20.85
CA ALA A 197 13.55 8.17 20.86
C ALA A 197 14.42 7.45 19.81
N LEU A 198 15.00 8.17 18.83
CA LEU A 198 15.77 7.62 17.71
C LEU A 198 17.25 7.99 17.78
N GLN A 199 17.87 7.85 18.96
CA GLN A 199 19.28 8.25 19.21
C GLN A 199 20.29 7.12 18.97
N ASP A 200 19.86 5.88 18.76
CA ASP A 200 20.71 4.75 18.48
C ASP A 200 21.54 4.98 17.21
N ALA A 201 22.75 4.40 17.15
CA ALA A 201 23.70 4.62 16.07
C ALA A 201 23.12 4.33 14.67
N ILE A 202 22.25 3.34 14.56
CA ILE A 202 21.61 2.98 13.28
C ILE A 202 20.65 4.07 12.79
N PHE A 203 19.85 4.65 13.70
CA PHE A 203 18.95 5.77 13.36
C PHE A 203 19.74 7.05 13.13
N GLN A 204 20.83 7.30 13.89
CA GLN A 204 21.72 8.41 13.58
C GLN A 204 22.21 8.32 12.14
N ARG A 205 22.70 7.17 11.72
CA ARG A 205 23.15 6.92 10.35
C ARG A 205 22.02 7.07 9.33
N PHE A 206 20.83 6.56 9.63
CA PHE A 206 19.65 6.71 8.76
C PHE A 206 19.33 8.19 8.49
N PHE A 207 19.26 9.02 9.54
CA PHE A 207 18.99 10.46 9.41
C PHE A 207 20.13 11.20 8.71
N GLU A 208 21.39 10.82 8.95
CA GLU A 208 22.54 11.39 8.24
C GLU A 208 22.50 11.12 6.73
N GLN A 209 22.10 9.93 6.31
CA GLN A 209 21.95 9.56 4.91
C GLN A 209 20.71 10.19 4.25
N ALA A 210 19.70 10.51 5.04
CA ALA A 210 18.46 11.13 4.59
C ALA A 210 18.54 12.67 4.51
N GLU A 211 19.60 13.31 5.04
CA GLU A 211 19.72 14.77 5.14
C GLU A 211 20.05 15.40 3.78
N ILE A 212 19.11 16.16 3.24
CA ILE A 212 19.17 16.75 1.88
C ILE A 212 20.39 17.67 1.71
N ALA A 213 20.76 18.41 2.76
CA ALA A 213 21.90 19.31 2.74
C ALA A 213 23.24 18.61 2.50
N LYS A 214 23.32 17.29 2.74
CA LYS A 214 24.51 16.47 2.51
C LYS A 214 24.59 15.85 1.10
N PHE A 215 23.59 16.10 0.26
CA PHE A 215 23.55 15.54 -1.08
C PHE A 215 24.51 16.28 -2.02
N ASN A 216 25.19 15.51 -2.86
CA ASN A 216 25.88 16.06 -4.03
C ASN A 216 24.85 16.54 -5.08
N SER A 217 25.34 17.24 -6.10
CA SER A 217 24.47 17.83 -7.13
C SER A 217 23.64 16.79 -7.90
N ASN A 218 24.19 15.60 -8.12
CA ASN A 218 23.49 14.52 -8.84
C ASN A 218 22.39 13.92 -7.96
N ASP A 219 22.69 13.61 -6.70
CA ASP A 219 21.71 13.09 -5.75
C ASP A 219 20.55 14.08 -5.55
N LEU A 220 20.88 15.37 -5.42
CA LEU A 220 19.87 16.42 -5.25
C LEU A 220 18.95 16.53 -6.47
N ARG A 221 19.52 16.41 -7.67
CA ARG A 221 18.76 16.43 -8.90
C ARG A 221 17.82 15.22 -8.98
N SER A 222 18.35 14.01 -8.79
CA SER A 222 17.57 12.77 -8.81
C SER A 222 16.47 12.76 -7.75
N TYR A 223 16.75 13.27 -6.56
CA TYR A 223 15.75 13.43 -5.51
C TYR A 223 14.61 14.37 -5.93
N ARG A 224 14.94 15.53 -6.50
CA ARG A 224 13.92 16.51 -6.95
C ARG A 224 13.05 15.95 -8.08
N GLU A 225 13.63 15.22 -9.02
CA GLU A 225 12.88 14.53 -10.08
C GLU A 225 11.92 13.49 -9.47
N SER A 226 12.41 12.63 -8.59
CA SER A 226 11.59 11.62 -7.90
C SER A 226 10.51 12.22 -6.99
N GLN A 227 10.81 13.36 -6.36
CA GLN A 227 9.86 14.10 -5.53
C GLN A 227 8.73 14.71 -6.37
N LYS A 228 9.06 15.24 -7.57
CA LYS A 228 8.07 15.73 -8.51
C LYS A 228 7.14 14.60 -8.94
N ASP A 229 7.68 13.44 -9.34
CA ASP A 229 6.88 12.28 -9.74
C ASP A 229 5.96 11.80 -8.60
N PHE A 230 6.43 11.88 -7.37
CA PHE A 230 5.61 11.58 -6.18
C PHE A 230 4.44 12.57 -6.05
N TRP A 231 4.68 13.87 -6.16
CA TRP A 231 3.63 14.88 -6.05
C TRP A 231 2.63 14.83 -7.20
N ASP A 232 3.10 14.63 -8.44
CA ASP A 232 2.24 14.48 -9.61
C ASP A 232 1.28 13.29 -9.42
N MET A 233 1.78 12.17 -8.92
CA MET A 233 0.94 11.00 -8.61
C MET A 233 -0.06 11.29 -7.48
N CYS A 234 0.37 11.93 -6.38
CA CYS A 234 -0.54 12.33 -5.29
C CYS A 234 -1.66 13.24 -5.80
N ALA A 235 -1.34 14.22 -6.65
CA ALA A 235 -2.32 15.15 -7.24
C ALA A 235 -3.34 14.45 -8.13
N VAL A 236 -2.90 13.48 -8.95
CA VAL A 236 -3.78 12.65 -9.78
C VAL A 236 -4.71 11.81 -8.92
N THR A 237 -4.18 11.13 -7.91
CA THR A 237 -4.98 10.28 -7.00
C THR A 237 -6.01 11.12 -6.23
N GLU A 238 -5.59 12.24 -5.64
CA GLU A 238 -6.50 13.14 -4.90
C GLU A 238 -7.61 13.70 -5.80
N THR A 239 -7.28 14.01 -7.05
CA THR A 239 -8.27 14.49 -8.03
C THR A 239 -9.28 13.40 -8.39
N ALA A 240 -8.80 12.17 -8.63
CA ALA A 240 -9.67 11.02 -8.92
C ALA A 240 -10.59 10.69 -7.74
N GLU A 241 -10.07 10.69 -6.50
CA GLU A 241 -10.86 10.47 -5.29
C GLU A 241 -11.95 11.54 -5.11
N LYS A 242 -11.59 12.82 -5.27
CA LYS A 242 -12.57 13.92 -5.17
C LYS A 242 -13.68 13.80 -6.21
N LYS A 243 -13.31 13.45 -7.45
CA LYS A 243 -14.26 13.26 -8.54
C LYS A 243 -15.17 12.06 -8.26
N GLY A 244 -14.62 10.90 -7.94
CA GLY A 244 -15.38 9.70 -7.61
C GLY A 244 -16.33 9.90 -6.42
N ARG A 245 -15.87 10.62 -5.37
CA ARG A 245 -16.72 10.96 -4.23
C ARG A 245 -17.87 11.89 -4.60
N ALA A 246 -17.62 12.90 -5.45
CA ALA A 246 -18.66 13.81 -5.90
C ALA A 246 -19.71 13.09 -6.78
N GLU A 247 -19.25 12.24 -7.71
CA GLU A 247 -20.12 11.42 -8.56
C GLU A 247 -20.94 10.43 -7.72
N GLY A 248 -20.32 9.68 -6.81
CA GLY A 248 -21.02 8.74 -5.93
C GLY A 248 -22.01 9.42 -4.99
N LEU A 249 -21.70 10.63 -4.50
CA LEU A 249 -22.66 11.40 -3.71
C LEU A 249 -23.87 11.86 -4.53
N ALA A 250 -23.64 12.34 -5.75
CA ALA A 250 -24.72 12.78 -6.64
C ALA A 250 -25.64 11.61 -7.02
N GLU A 251 -25.04 10.46 -7.41
CA GLU A 251 -25.78 9.24 -7.72
C GLU A 251 -26.56 8.70 -6.51
N GLY A 252 -25.92 8.65 -5.34
CA GLY A 252 -26.57 8.23 -4.10
C GLY A 252 -27.73 9.13 -3.68
N MET A 253 -27.59 10.44 -3.87
CA MET A 253 -28.69 11.39 -3.61
C MET A 253 -29.86 11.21 -4.58
N GLU A 254 -29.58 11.03 -5.87
CA GLU A 254 -30.61 10.78 -6.89
C GLU A 254 -31.35 9.47 -6.61
N LYS A 255 -30.62 8.39 -6.36
CA LYS A 255 -31.17 7.09 -6.01
C LYS A 255 -32.00 7.13 -4.73
N GLY A 256 -31.48 7.72 -3.67
CA GLY A 256 -32.22 7.86 -2.41
C GLY A 256 -33.48 8.73 -2.53
N ARG A 257 -33.45 9.77 -3.40
CA ARG A 257 -34.63 10.57 -3.71
C ARG A 257 -35.69 9.75 -4.48
N ALA A 258 -35.27 8.96 -5.45
CA ALA A 258 -36.16 8.10 -6.22
C ALA A 258 -36.78 7.01 -5.35
N GLU A 259 -35.99 6.34 -4.52
CA GLU A 259 -36.45 5.32 -3.57
C GLU A 259 -37.44 5.89 -2.54
N GLY A 260 -37.08 7.02 -1.91
CA GLY A 260 -37.96 7.71 -0.94
C GLY A 260 -39.29 8.17 -1.56
N LYS A 261 -39.23 8.65 -2.82
CA LYS A 261 -40.42 9.01 -3.58
C LYS A 261 -41.32 7.79 -3.82
N ALA A 262 -40.73 6.67 -4.27
CA ALA A 262 -41.45 5.43 -4.52
C ALA A 262 -42.08 4.86 -3.23
N GLU A 263 -41.35 4.90 -2.11
CA GLU A 263 -41.85 4.44 -0.80
C GLU A 263 -43.03 5.30 -0.31
N LEU A 264 -42.93 6.62 -0.45
CA LEU A 264 -44.02 7.53 -0.10
C LEU A 264 -45.31 7.22 -0.92
N ILE A 265 -45.18 7.11 -2.22
CA ILE A 265 -46.31 6.79 -3.11
C ILE A 265 -46.97 5.45 -2.72
N LYS A 266 -46.15 4.42 -2.50
CA LYS A 266 -46.63 3.08 -2.09
C LYS A 266 -47.35 3.13 -0.74
N THR A 267 -46.82 3.89 0.22
CA THR A 267 -47.43 4.03 1.55
C THR A 267 -48.78 4.75 1.46
N MET A 268 -48.89 5.82 0.67
CA MET A 268 -50.15 6.53 0.47
C MET A 268 -51.20 5.68 -0.21
N HIS A 269 -50.78 4.88 -1.20
CA HIS A 269 -51.66 3.95 -1.88
C HIS A 269 -52.18 2.82 -0.96
N ALA A 270 -51.28 2.25 -0.13
CA ALA A 270 -51.63 1.23 0.87
C ALA A 270 -52.62 1.77 1.91
N ASN A 271 -52.59 3.09 2.20
CA ASN A 271 -53.53 3.76 3.05
C ASN A 271 -54.87 4.12 2.34
N GLY A 272 -55.08 3.62 1.13
CA GLY A 272 -56.36 3.74 0.40
C GLY A 272 -56.49 4.97 -0.49
N MET A 273 -55.39 5.70 -0.76
CA MET A 273 -55.46 6.85 -1.70
C MET A 273 -55.34 6.32 -3.16
N THR A 274 -56.14 6.94 -4.08
CA THR A 274 -56.01 6.65 -5.51
C THR A 274 -54.78 7.34 -6.11
N ALA A 275 -54.32 6.88 -7.27
CA ALA A 275 -53.17 7.44 -7.96
C ALA A 275 -53.34 8.94 -8.24
N GLU A 276 -54.54 9.38 -8.63
CA GLU A 276 -54.87 10.79 -8.87
C GLU A 276 -54.80 11.62 -7.57
N ALA A 277 -55.33 11.07 -6.45
CA ALA A 277 -55.25 11.74 -5.17
C ALA A 277 -53.82 11.87 -4.66
N ILE A 278 -52.99 10.87 -4.86
CA ILE A 278 -51.56 10.88 -4.55
C ILE A 278 -50.82 11.93 -5.38
N ALA A 279 -51.00 11.90 -6.73
CA ALA A 279 -50.41 12.86 -7.64
C ALA A 279 -50.74 14.30 -7.25
N ALA A 280 -52.00 14.59 -6.94
CA ALA A 280 -52.48 15.89 -6.51
C ALA A 280 -51.90 16.29 -5.15
N ALA A 281 -51.80 15.38 -4.17
CA ALA A 281 -51.32 15.65 -2.81
C ALA A 281 -49.80 15.97 -2.77
N ILE A 282 -49.00 15.31 -3.58
CA ILE A 282 -47.54 15.46 -3.56
C ILE A 282 -47.00 16.27 -4.74
N GLY A 283 -47.88 16.69 -5.71
CA GLY A 283 -47.51 17.55 -6.83
C GLY A 283 -46.69 16.81 -7.90
N PHE A 284 -46.91 15.52 -8.07
CA PHE A 284 -46.23 14.69 -9.07
C PHE A 284 -47.12 14.43 -10.30
N ASP A 285 -46.52 14.02 -11.40
CA ASP A 285 -47.26 13.62 -12.58
C ASP A 285 -48.01 12.29 -12.32
N LEU A 286 -49.25 12.22 -12.74
CA LEU A 286 -50.08 11.03 -12.56
C LEU A 286 -49.46 9.80 -13.23
N ALA A 287 -48.88 9.96 -14.43
CA ALA A 287 -48.25 8.88 -15.16
C ALA A 287 -47.05 8.29 -14.40
N GLU A 288 -46.29 9.14 -13.72
CA GLU A 288 -45.15 8.70 -12.90
C GLU A 288 -45.62 7.96 -11.64
N VAL A 289 -46.70 8.40 -11.00
CA VAL A 289 -47.28 7.70 -9.84
C VAL A 289 -47.83 6.33 -10.25
N GLU A 290 -48.52 6.23 -11.39
CA GLU A 290 -49.02 4.95 -11.92
C GLU A 290 -47.89 3.99 -12.30
N GLU A 291 -46.79 4.47 -12.89
CA GLU A 291 -45.63 3.65 -13.24
C GLU A 291 -45.04 3.02 -11.98
N ILE A 292 -44.81 3.81 -10.90
CA ILE A 292 -44.27 3.33 -9.64
C ILE A 292 -45.17 2.28 -8.98
N LEU A 293 -46.48 2.46 -9.05
CA LEU A 293 -47.44 1.50 -8.49
C LEU A 293 -47.51 0.21 -9.32
N ASN A 294 -47.41 0.29 -10.65
CA ASN A 294 -47.43 -0.86 -11.56
C ASN A 294 -46.17 -1.72 -11.47
N GLN A 295 -45.02 -1.14 -11.21
CA GLN A 295 -43.76 -1.89 -10.96
C GLN A 295 -43.86 -2.84 -9.77
N GLN A 296 -44.78 -2.60 -8.84
CA GLN A 296 -45.02 -3.49 -7.69
C GLN A 296 -45.90 -4.71 -8.02
N ALA A 297 -46.71 -4.65 -9.06
CA ALA A 297 -47.59 -5.76 -9.45
C ALA A 297 -46.84 -6.89 -10.19
N LEU A 298 -45.60 -6.66 -10.57
CA LEU A 298 -44.75 -7.59 -11.34
C LEU A 298 -43.58 -8.19 -10.51
N SER A 299 -43.39 -7.80 -9.25
CA SER A 299 -42.43 -8.33 -8.31
C SER A 299 -43.10 -9.15 -7.20
#